data_7944cc1fdcae94062a77ce9a8e38f4e0
#
_entry.id   7944cc1fdcae94062a77ce9a8e38f4e0
#
_cell.length_a   1.000
_cell.length_b   1.000
_cell.length_c   1.000
_cell.angle_alpha   90.00
_cell.angle_beta   90.00
_cell.angle_gamma   90.00
#
_symmetry.space_group_name_H-M   'P 1'
#
loop_
_entity.id
_entity.type
_entity.pdbx_description
1 polymer ?
#
loop_
_entity_poly.entity_id
_entity_poly.type
_entity_poly.pdbx_seq_one_letter_code
_entity_poly.pdbx_strand_id
1 'polypeptide(L)'
;SGASTGEHEALELRDGDKSRYLGKGVTKAVENINNIIAPALIGADASNQRLIDKMMIDLDGTPTKSKLGANAILGVSLAVAKAAADALCMPLYRYIGGTNAHILPVPMMNIINGGSHSDAPIAFQEFMIRPVGAPSFKEGIRMGAEVFHNLKKVLHNRNLSTAVGDEGGFAPALNGTEDAIESIIEAIKMAGYKPGRKCEGGD
;
A
#
# COMPACT_ATOMS: atom_id res chain seq x y z
N SER A 1 1.91 -7.50 -5.61
CA SER A 1 0.59 -8.06 -5.36
C SER A 1 0.00 -7.43 -4.11
N GLY A 2 -1.25 -7.05 -4.17
CA GLY A 2 -1.98 -6.34 -3.12
C GLY A 2 -3.39 -6.86 -2.94
N ALA A 3 -4.15 -6.25 -2.00
CA ALA A 3 -5.53 -6.64 -1.70
C ALA A 3 -6.51 -6.20 -2.79
N SER A 4 -6.34 -4.99 -3.31
CA SER A 4 -7.12 -4.50 -4.45
C SER A 4 -6.35 -4.66 -5.76
N THR A 5 -7.04 -5.22 -6.77
CA THR A 5 -6.45 -5.55 -8.07
C THR A 5 -7.17 -4.82 -9.18
N GLY A 6 -6.40 -4.24 -10.12
CA GLY A 6 -6.91 -3.67 -11.36
C GLY A 6 -6.88 -4.68 -12.50
N GLU A 7 -7.64 -4.42 -13.55
CA GLU A 7 -7.74 -5.28 -14.75
C GLU A 7 -6.36 -5.53 -15.41
N HIS A 8 -5.47 -4.56 -15.33
CA HIS A 8 -4.15 -4.59 -15.99
C HIS A 8 -2.99 -4.86 -15.03
N GLU A 9 -3.25 -5.24 -13.80
CA GLU A 9 -2.20 -5.58 -12.85
C GLU A 9 -1.47 -6.86 -13.23
N ALA A 10 -0.21 -6.95 -12.79
CA ALA A 10 0.55 -8.17 -12.86
C ALA A 10 -0.08 -9.26 -11.98
N LEU A 11 -0.07 -10.49 -12.46
CA LEU A 11 -0.77 -11.61 -11.83
C LEU A 11 -0.10 -12.07 -10.52
N GLU A 12 -0.83 -12.05 -9.43
CA GLU A 12 -0.45 -12.76 -8.23
C GLU A 12 -0.73 -14.25 -8.39
N LEU A 13 0.31 -15.08 -8.45
CA LEU A 13 0.17 -16.52 -8.65
C LEU A 13 -0.34 -17.18 -7.38
N ARG A 14 -1.52 -17.80 -7.45
CA ARG A 14 -2.15 -18.58 -6.40
C ARG A 14 -2.24 -20.06 -6.81
N ASP A 15 -2.25 -20.95 -5.81
CA ASP A 15 -2.24 -22.40 -6.07
C ASP A 15 -3.55 -22.92 -6.67
N GLY A 16 -4.68 -22.30 -6.30
CA GLY A 16 -6.02 -22.69 -6.75
C GLY A 16 -6.56 -23.95 -6.06
N ASP A 17 -5.82 -24.59 -5.18
CA ASP A 17 -6.25 -25.75 -4.40
C ASP A 17 -7.17 -25.29 -3.26
N LYS A 18 -8.46 -25.50 -3.44
CA LYS A 18 -9.50 -25.09 -2.46
C LYS A 18 -9.40 -25.81 -1.12
N SER A 19 -8.77 -26.96 -1.05
CA SER A 19 -8.55 -27.71 0.21
C SER A 19 -7.52 -27.03 1.11
N ARG A 20 -6.72 -26.11 0.55
CA ARG A 20 -5.63 -25.43 1.22
C ARG A 20 -5.75 -23.91 1.04
N TYR A 21 -5.91 -23.19 2.17
CA TYR A 21 -6.11 -21.73 2.17
C TYR A 21 -7.23 -21.24 1.21
N LEU A 22 -8.27 -22.06 0.99
CA LEU A 22 -9.38 -21.77 0.07
C LEU A 22 -8.91 -21.44 -1.37
N GLY A 23 -7.80 -22.03 -1.80
CA GLY A 23 -7.20 -21.78 -3.11
C GLY A 23 -6.19 -20.63 -3.14
N LYS A 24 -6.02 -19.89 -2.04
CA LYS A 24 -5.16 -18.70 -1.97
C LYS A 24 -3.70 -19.02 -1.54
N GLY A 25 -3.31 -20.30 -1.46
CA GLY A 25 -1.93 -20.71 -1.22
C GLY A 25 -0.98 -20.18 -2.29
N VAL A 26 0.33 -20.11 -1.98
CA VAL A 26 1.38 -19.57 -2.86
C VAL A 26 2.55 -20.55 -3.05
N THR A 27 2.30 -21.85 -2.88
CA THR A 27 3.32 -22.90 -3.00
C THR A 27 3.96 -22.90 -4.38
N LYS A 28 3.16 -22.74 -5.45
CA LYS A 28 3.68 -22.66 -6.83
C LYS A 28 4.61 -21.45 -7.02
N ALA A 29 4.29 -20.31 -6.44
CA ALA A 29 5.17 -19.15 -6.49
C ALA A 29 6.49 -19.41 -5.77
N VAL A 30 6.46 -20.08 -4.60
CA VAL A 30 7.66 -20.46 -3.86
C VAL A 30 8.49 -21.50 -4.65
N GLU A 31 7.86 -22.46 -5.29
CA GLU A 31 8.54 -23.42 -6.16
C GLU A 31 9.21 -22.73 -7.36
N ASN A 32 8.56 -21.75 -7.98
CA ASN A 32 9.13 -20.95 -9.04
C ASN A 32 10.37 -20.17 -8.56
N ILE A 33 10.33 -19.62 -7.33
CA ILE A 33 11.49 -18.96 -6.74
C ILE A 33 12.65 -19.96 -6.61
N ASN A 34 12.42 -21.10 -5.98
CA ASN A 34 13.47 -22.03 -5.62
C ASN A 34 14.06 -22.78 -6.83
N ASN A 35 13.20 -23.17 -7.78
CA ASN A 35 13.59 -24.08 -8.84
C ASN A 35 13.88 -23.39 -10.18
N ILE A 36 13.41 -22.14 -10.36
CA ILE A 36 13.55 -21.43 -11.64
C ILE A 36 14.32 -20.12 -11.46
N ILE A 37 13.85 -19.24 -10.57
CA ILE A 37 14.44 -17.89 -10.41
C ILE A 37 15.80 -17.99 -9.73
N ALA A 38 15.90 -18.65 -8.59
CA ALA A 38 17.14 -18.71 -7.82
C ALA A 38 18.31 -19.32 -8.64
N PRO A 39 18.15 -20.46 -9.34
CA PRO A 39 19.21 -20.98 -10.19
C PRO A 39 19.64 -20.01 -11.30
N ALA A 40 18.70 -19.27 -11.88
CA ALA A 40 19.01 -18.32 -12.96
C ALA A 40 19.78 -17.08 -12.46
N LEU A 41 19.69 -16.74 -11.18
CA LEU A 41 20.37 -15.60 -10.59
C LEU A 41 21.72 -15.93 -9.94
N ILE A 42 22.11 -17.22 -9.86
CA ILE A 42 23.40 -17.62 -9.30
C ILE A 42 24.54 -16.96 -10.10
N GLY A 43 25.43 -16.25 -9.36
CA GLY A 43 26.56 -15.54 -9.94
C GLY A 43 26.24 -14.13 -10.46
N ALA A 44 24.97 -13.70 -10.44
CA ALA A 44 24.62 -12.34 -10.76
C ALA A 44 25.00 -11.38 -9.62
N ASP A 45 25.37 -10.14 -9.99
CA ASP A 45 25.71 -9.10 -9.02
C ASP A 45 24.44 -8.50 -8.41
N ALA A 46 24.23 -8.75 -7.10
CA ALA A 46 23.08 -8.26 -6.35
C ALA A 46 22.99 -6.72 -6.29
N SER A 47 24.10 -6.00 -6.50
CA SER A 47 24.11 -4.53 -6.54
C SER A 47 23.48 -3.98 -7.83
N ASN A 48 23.37 -4.80 -8.87
CA ASN A 48 22.76 -4.42 -10.14
C ASN A 48 21.28 -4.79 -10.19
N GLN A 49 20.47 -4.10 -9.37
CA GLN A 49 19.03 -4.34 -9.25
C GLN A 49 18.31 -4.38 -10.61
N ARG A 50 18.63 -3.45 -11.51
CA ARG A 50 17.99 -3.38 -12.83
C ARG A 50 18.25 -4.62 -13.68
N LEU A 51 19.45 -5.17 -13.59
CA LEU A 51 19.79 -6.40 -14.30
C LEU A 51 19.02 -7.58 -13.71
N ILE A 52 19.01 -7.71 -12.38
CA ILE A 52 18.28 -8.77 -11.67
C ILE A 52 16.79 -8.75 -12.04
N ASP A 53 16.15 -7.58 -11.94
CA ASP A 53 14.73 -7.43 -12.27
C ASP A 53 14.47 -7.78 -13.74
N LYS A 54 15.34 -7.32 -14.65
CA LYS A 54 15.22 -7.65 -16.06
C LYS A 54 15.37 -9.16 -16.33
N MET A 55 16.33 -9.83 -15.71
CA MET A 55 16.51 -11.28 -15.83
C MET A 55 15.24 -12.02 -15.42
N MET A 56 14.61 -11.64 -14.33
CA MET A 56 13.37 -12.27 -13.88
C MET A 56 12.18 -11.99 -14.82
N ILE A 57 12.08 -10.77 -15.34
CA ILE A 57 11.03 -10.39 -16.30
C ILE A 57 11.20 -11.16 -17.62
N ASP A 58 12.44 -11.28 -18.13
CA ASP A 58 12.75 -12.01 -19.34
C ASP A 58 12.51 -13.52 -19.15
N LEU A 59 12.79 -14.06 -17.97
CA LEU A 59 12.56 -15.47 -17.61
C LEU A 59 11.07 -15.81 -17.55
N ASP A 60 10.25 -14.88 -17.07
CA ASP A 60 8.79 -14.99 -17.12
C ASP A 60 8.28 -14.90 -18.57
N GLY A 61 8.70 -13.89 -19.31
CA GLY A 61 8.40 -13.69 -20.72
C GLY A 61 6.95 -13.33 -21.03
N THR A 62 6.10 -13.08 -20.00
CA THR A 62 4.70 -12.68 -20.19
C THR A 62 4.46 -11.23 -19.78
N PRO A 63 3.52 -10.51 -20.44
CA PRO A 63 3.23 -9.12 -20.09
C PRO A 63 2.76 -8.95 -18.62
N THR A 64 2.01 -9.91 -18.11
CA THR A 64 1.38 -9.86 -16.78
C THR A 64 2.13 -10.67 -15.72
N LYS A 65 3.32 -11.20 -16.02
CA LYS A 65 4.11 -12.07 -15.12
C LYS A 65 3.33 -13.31 -14.68
N SER A 66 2.53 -13.85 -15.61
CA SER A 66 1.61 -14.97 -15.31
C SER A 66 2.29 -16.33 -15.22
N LYS A 67 3.51 -16.47 -15.76
CA LYS A 67 4.27 -17.74 -15.74
C LYS A 67 4.91 -17.98 -14.37
N LEU A 68 5.64 -17.01 -13.84
CA LEU A 68 6.34 -17.13 -12.56
C LEU A 68 5.53 -16.59 -11.39
N GLY A 69 4.70 -15.60 -11.65
CA GLY A 69 3.92 -14.87 -10.66
C GLY A 69 4.58 -13.55 -10.25
N ALA A 70 3.81 -12.48 -10.24
CA ALA A 70 4.29 -11.17 -9.80
C ALA A 70 4.76 -11.19 -8.33
N ASN A 71 4.09 -11.96 -7.48
CA ASN A 71 4.49 -12.18 -6.08
C ASN A 71 5.86 -12.86 -5.96
N ALA A 72 6.15 -13.87 -6.80
CA ALA A 72 7.46 -14.51 -6.81
C ALA A 72 8.57 -13.54 -7.25
N ILE A 73 8.35 -12.83 -8.38
CA ILE A 73 9.32 -11.87 -8.92
C ILE A 73 9.57 -10.72 -7.93
N LEU A 74 8.50 -10.12 -7.37
CA LEU A 74 8.62 -9.03 -6.40
C LEU A 74 9.31 -9.50 -5.11
N GLY A 75 8.98 -10.70 -4.62
CA GLY A 75 9.62 -11.26 -3.44
C GLY A 75 11.14 -11.38 -3.58
N VAL A 76 11.61 -11.86 -4.74
CA VAL A 76 13.05 -11.96 -5.03
C VAL A 76 13.68 -10.58 -5.24
N SER A 77 13.03 -9.68 -5.98
CA SER A 77 13.52 -8.31 -6.20
C SER A 77 13.76 -7.59 -4.87
N LEU A 78 12.80 -7.65 -3.93
CA LEU A 78 12.93 -7.07 -2.60
C LEU A 78 14.03 -7.76 -1.76
N ALA A 79 14.15 -9.07 -1.86
CA ALA A 79 15.19 -9.82 -1.14
C ALA A 79 16.60 -9.42 -1.61
N VAL A 80 16.78 -9.29 -2.92
CA VAL A 80 18.07 -8.86 -3.53
C VAL A 80 18.42 -7.44 -3.10
N ALA A 81 17.46 -6.49 -3.14
CA ALA A 81 17.70 -5.12 -2.67
C ALA A 81 18.12 -5.07 -1.19
N LYS A 82 17.48 -5.89 -0.34
CA LYS A 82 17.87 -6.00 1.08
C LYS A 82 19.26 -6.61 1.25
N ALA A 83 19.58 -7.67 0.51
CA ALA A 83 20.88 -8.32 0.57
C ALA A 83 22.01 -7.36 0.12
N ALA A 84 21.79 -6.60 -0.95
CA ALA A 84 22.74 -5.60 -1.43
C ALA A 84 22.95 -4.48 -0.42
N ALA A 85 21.88 -3.98 0.18
CA ALA A 85 21.96 -2.96 1.24
C ALA A 85 22.75 -3.47 2.46
N ASP A 86 22.49 -4.72 2.88
CA ASP A 86 23.18 -5.36 4.00
C ASP A 86 24.68 -5.56 3.72
N ALA A 87 25.01 -6.04 2.52
CA ALA A 87 26.40 -6.19 2.08
C ALA A 87 27.19 -4.87 2.06
N LEU A 88 26.50 -3.74 1.85
CA LEU A 88 27.07 -2.39 1.91
C LEU A 88 27.00 -1.77 3.31
N CYS A 89 26.52 -2.50 4.31
CA CYS A 89 26.27 -2.00 5.67
C CYS A 89 25.39 -0.74 5.68
N MET A 90 24.41 -0.66 4.79
CA MET A 90 23.48 0.45 4.65
C MET A 90 22.06 0.06 5.03
N PRO A 91 21.27 0.92 5.68
CA PRO A 91 19.82 0.71 5.77
C PRO A 91 19.19 0.81 4.38
N LEU A 92 18.16 -0.03 4.13
CA LEU A 92 17.52 -0.15 2.82
C LEU A 92 17.04 1.20 2.24
N TYR A 93 16.48 2.07 3.07
CA TYR A 93 16.01 3.38 2.62
C TYR A 93 17.14 4.24 2.02
N ARG A 94 18.35 4.14 2.58
CA ARG A 94 19.52 4.87 2.09
C ARG A 94 20.09 4.22 0.83
N TYR A 95 20.08 2.89 0.77
CA TYR A 95 20.49 2.14 -0.41
C TYR A 95 19.63 2.51 -1.63
N ILE A 96 18.31 2.55 -1.46
CA ILE A 96 17.37 2.90 -2.54
C ILE A 96 17.36 4.40 -2.84
N GLY A 97 17.34 5.25 -1.80
CA GLY A 97 17.14 6.69 -1.93
C GLY A 97 18.42 7.51 -2.08
N GLY A 98 19.59 6.88 -1.93
CA GLY A 98 20.88 7.55 -2.03
C GLY A 98 21.23 8.40 -0.81
N THR A 99 22.27 9.23 -0.96
CA THR A 99 22.84 10.02 0.15
C THR A 99 21.87 11.04 0.74
N ASN A 100 20.90 11.47 -0.03
CA ASN A 100 19.94 12.51 0.36
C ASN A 100 18.62 11.96 0.95
N ALA A 101 18.53 10.64 1.11
CA ALA A 101 17.34 9.99 1.69
C ALA A 101 17.34 10.14 3.23
N HIS A 102 16.73 11.21 3.73
CA HIS A 102 16.66 11.51 5.18
C HIS A 102 15.33 12.14 5.61
N ILE A 103 14.41 12.35 4.66
CA ILE A 103 13.10 12.97 4.93
C ILE A 103 12.02 11.91 4.92
N LEU A 104 11.28 11.80 6.02
CA LEU A 104 10.06 10.98 6.06
C LEU A 104 8.94 11.69 5.31
N PRO A 105 8.17 10.99 4.46
CA PRO A 105 7.04 11.57 3.78
C PRO A 105 5.94 11.94 4.77
N VAL A 106 5.08 12.91 4.39
CA VAL A 106 3.83 13.13 5.11
C VAL A 106 2.97 11.88 4.98
N PRO A 107 2.53 11.27 6.11
CA PRO A 107 1.74 10.05 6.03
C PRO A 107 0.40 10.29 5.35
N MET A 108 0.02 9.41 4.44
CA MET A 108 -1.33 9.31 3.89
C MET A 108 -2.06 8.17 4.59
N MET A 109 -3.25 8.46 5.09
CA MET A 109 -4.01 7.50 5.89
C MET A 109 -5.41 7.36 5.31
N ASN A 110 -5.76 6.14 4.87
CA ASN A 110 -7.12 5.83 4.45
C ASN A 110 -8.05 5.81 5.67
N ILE A 111 -9.15 6.55 5.63
CA ILE A 111 -10.09 6.66 6.73
C ILE A 111 -11.54 6.36 6.35
N ILE A 112 -11.89 6.43 5.06
CA ILE A 112 -13.17 5.95 4.52
C ILE A 112 -12.91 5.15 3.25
N ASN A 113 -13.52 3.98 3.16
CA ASN A 113 -13.56 3.14 1.97
C ASN A 113 -14.81 3.40 1.16
N GLY A 114 -14.70 3.29 -0.16
CA GLY A 114 -15.80 3.34 -1.12
C GLY A 114 -15.57 2.37 -2.27
N GLY A 115 -16.21 2.58 -3.40
CA GLY A 115 -16.09 1.70 -4.56
C GLY A 115 -16.42 0.25 -4.22
N SER A 116 -15.61 -0.69 -4.68
CA SER A 116 -15.78 -2.13 -4.43
C SER A 116 -15.54 -2.56 -2.97
N HIS A 117 -15.04 -1.67 -2.12
CA HIS A 117 -14.76 -1.94 -0.70
C HIS A 117 -15.87 -1.44 0.23
N SER A 118 -17.00 -0.97 -0.33
CA SER A 118 -18.17 -0.50 0.41
C SER A 118 -19.44 -0.74 -0.39
N ASP A 119 -20.54 -1.03 0.29
CA ASP A 119 -21.87 -1.13 -0.31
C ASP A 119 -22.51 0.26 -0.55
N ALA A 120 -21.82 1.35 -0.19
CA ALA A 120 -22.28 2.71 -0.38
C ALA A 120 -22.16 3.15 -1.86
N PRO A 121 -23.04 4.06 -2.35
CA PRO A 121 -22.98 4.57 -3.73
C PRO A 121 -21.83 5.60 -3.90
N ILE A 122 -20.62 5.20 -3.59
CA ILE A 122 -19.40 6.01 -3.67
C ILE A 122 -18.51 5.44 -4.78
N ALA A 123 -18.22 6.25 -5.78
CA ALA A 123 -17.40 5.81 -6.92
C ALA A 123 -15.91 5.71 -6.60
N PHE A 124 -15.41 6.54 -5.68
CA PHE A 124 -14.00 6.52 -5.27
C PHE A 124 -13.73 5.39 -4.29
N GLN A 125 -12.63 4.68 -4.50
CA GLN A 125 -12.24 3.51 -3.69
C GLN A 125 -11.82 3.89 -2.28
N GLU A 126 -11.12 5.03 -2.12
CA GLU A 126 -10.50 5.45 -0.86
C GLU A 126 -10.58 6.96 -0.66
N PHE A 127 -10.71 7.35 0.61
CA PHE A 127 -10.57 8.75 1.04
C PHE A 127 -9.48 8.83 2.10
N MET A 128 -8.42 9.55 1.75
CA MET A 128 -7.23 9.67 2.59
C MET A 128 -7.09 11.06 3.18
N ILE A 129 -6.54 11.13 4.39
CA ILE A 129 -6.09 12.37 5.00
C ILE A 129 -4.57 12.47 4.97
N ARG A 130 -4.07 13.71 4.87
CA ARG A 130 -2.65 14.05 4.93
C ARG A 130 -2.45 15.21 5.90
N PRO A 131 -1.80 15.01 7.05
CA PRO A 131 -1.55 16.05 8.04
C PRO A 131 -0.35 16.94 7.67
N VAL A 132 -0.47 17.68 6.57
CA VAL A 132 0.63 18.47 5.98
C VAL A 132 1.15 19.60 6.88
N GLY A 133 0.36 20.05 7.87
CA GLY A 133 0.77 21.06 8.85
C GLY A 133 1.47 20.49 10.10
N ALA A 134 1.70 19.19 10.17
CA ALA A 134 2.36 18.59 11.33
C ALA A 134 3.85 18.93 11.34
N PRO A 135 4.42 19.33 12.51
CA PRO A 135 5.84 19.70 12.60
C PRO A 135 6.79 18.48 12.57
N SER A 136 6.27 17.27 12.69
CA SER A 136 7.04 16.03 12.63
C SER A 136 6.17 14.86 12.18
N PHE A 137 6.79 13.77 11.73
CA PHE A 137 6.10 12.53 11.38
C PHE A 137 5.28 11.98 12.55
N LYS A 138 5.84 11.98 13.77
CA LYS A 138 5.15 11.56 14.99
C LYS A 138 3.87 12.34 15.22
N GLU A 139 3.93 13.67 15.09
CA GLU A 139 2.76 14.53 15.23
C GLU A 139 1.75 14.32 14.11
N GLY A 140 2.23 14.05 12.88
CA GLY A 140 1.36 13.68 11.76
C GLY A 140 0.54 12.42 12.05
N ILE A 141 1.16 11.38 12.59
CA ILE A 141 0.45 10.16 13.00
C ILE A 141 -0.55 10.45 14.12
N ARG A 142 -0.18 11.26 15.12
CA ARG A 142 -1.11 11.67 16.21
C ARG A 142 -2.34 12.39 15.64
N MET A 143 -2.11 13.39 14.78
CA MET A 143 -3.20 14.14 14.14
C MET A 143 -4.14 13.22 13.35
N GLY A 144 -3.59 12.30 12.58
CA GLY A 144 -4.36 11.31 11.83
C GLY A 144 -5.21 10.41 12.72
N ALA A 145 -4.65 9.91 13.82
CA ALA A 145 -5.38 9.09 14.78
C ALA A 145 -6.52 9.87 15.45
N GLU A 146 -6.29 11.13 15.81
CA GLU A 146 -7.32 12.00 16.42
C GLU A 146 -8.46 12.28 15.42
N VAL A 147 -8.14 12.55 14.16
CA VAL A 147 -9.16 12.73 13.11
C VAL A 147 -9.95 11.43 12.90
N PHE A 148 -9.28 10.28 12.83
CA PHE A 148 -9.92 8.98 12.65
C PHE A 148 -10.90 8.67 13.79
N HIS A 149 -10.52 8.92 15.05
CA HIS A 149 -11.40 8.70 16.18
C HIS A 149 -12.55 9.71 16.27
N ASN A 150 -12.37 10.93 15.79
CA ASN A 150 -13.47 11.90 15.67
C ASN A 150 -14.41 11.52 14.51
N LEU A 151 -13.87 11.00 13.39
CA LEU A 151 -14.71 10.47 12.31
C LEU A 151 -15.60 9.32 12.80
N LYS A 152 -15.07 8.43 13.65
CA LYS A 152 -15.88 7.41 14.31
C LYS A 152 -17.07 7.99 15.06
N LYS A 153 -16.87 9.10 15.79
CA LYS A 153 -17.98 9.80 16.51
C LYS A 153 -18.97 10.42 15.54
N VAL A 154 -18.51 11.08 14.47
CA VAL A 154 -19.37 11.66 13.43
C VAL A 154 -20.29 10.59 12.85
N LEU A 155 -19.71 9.45 12.42
CA LEU A 155 -20.48 8.35 11.87
C LEU A 155 -21.44 7.73 12.87
N HIS A 156 -21.01 7.50 14.11
CA HIS A 156 -21.85 6.98 15.17
C HIS A 156 -23.05 7.88 15.48
N ASN A 157 -22.86 9.22 15.55
CA ASN A 157 -23.92 10.19 15.80
C ASN A 157 -24.96 10.22 14.67
N ARG A 158 -24.57 9.79 13.47
CA ARG A 158 -25.45 9.63 12.31
C ARG A 158 -26.07 8.22 12.20
N ASN A 159 -25.85 7.35 13.20
CA ASN A 159 -26.26 5.94 13.18
C ASN A 159 -25.69 5.15 12.00
N LEU A 160 -24.49 5.52 11.53
CA LEU A 160 -23.78 4.83 10.46
C LEU A 160 -22.79 3.81 11.02
N SER A 161 -22.47 2.77 10.21
CA SER A 161 -21.50 1.76 10.57
C SER A 161 -20.11 2.35 10.83
N THR A 162 -19.47 1.88 11.89
CA THR A 162 -18.07 2.15 12.20
C THR A 162 -17.22 0.89 12.07
N ALA A 163 -17.69 -0.10 11.32
CA ALA A 163 -16.90 -1.26 10.93
C ALA A 163 -15.78 -0.81 9.98
N VAL A 164 -14.62 -1.43 10.13
CA VAL A 164 -13.41 -1.14 9.36
C VAL A 164 -13.30 -2.15 8.23
N GLY A 165 -13.04 -1.67 7.03
CA GLY A 165 -12.76 -2.52 5.88
C GLY A 165 -11.34 -3.09 5.89
N ASP A 166 -11.02 -3.91 4.91
CA ASP A 166 -9.72 -4.61 4.78
C ASP A 166 -8.52 -3.66 4.70
N GLU A 167 -8.73 -2.44 4.25
CA GLU A 167 -7.69 -1.40 4.09
C GLU A 167 -7.69 -0.37 5.23
N GLY A 168 -8.38 -0.63 6.33
CA GLY A 168 -8.30 0.13 7.58
C GLY A 168 -9.24 1.33 7.70
N GLY A 169 -9.87 1.82 6.63
CA GLY A 169 -10.88 2.87 6.67
C GLY A 169 -12.26 2.35 7.09
N PHE A 170 -13.14 3.23 7.58
CA PHE A 170 -14.54 2.89 7.82
C PHE A 170 -15.27 2.62 6.49
N ALA A 171 -16.28 1.77 6.51
CA ALA A 171 -17.13 1.46 5.36
C ALA A 171 -18.61 1.78 5.67
N PRO A 172 -18.97 3.07 5.93
CA PRO A 172 -20.32 3.48 6.24
C PRO A 172 -21.18 3.58 4.98
N ALA A 173 -22.48 3.36 5.10
CA ALA A 173 -23.46 3.60 4.05
C ALA A 173 -23.74 5.12 3.88
N LEU A 174 -22.78 5.83 3.30
CA LEU A 174 -22.90 7.26 2.99
C LEU A 174 -23.65 7.49 1.67
N ASN A 175 -24.20 8.68 1.49
CA ASN A 175 -25.04 9.02 0.34
C ASN A 175 -24.23 9.44 -0.91
N GLY A 176 -22.93 9.26 -0.92
CA GLY A 176 -22.06 9.58 -2.05
C GLY A 176 -20.73 10.22 -1.63
N THR A 177 -19.98 10.65 -2.62
CA THR A 177 -18.64 11.22 -2.46
C THR A 177 -18.64 12.50 -1.63
N GLU A 178 -19.60 13.40 -1.85
CA GLU A 178 -19.71 14.67 -1.11
C GLU A 178 -19.94 14.41 0.37
N ASP A 179 -20.86 13.51 0.71
CA ASP A 179 -21.17 13.12 2.08
C ASP A 179 -19.95 12.53 2.81
N ALA A 180 -19.13 11.75 2.08
CA ALA A 180 -17.87 11.24 2.63
C ALA A 180 -16.88 12.37 2.96
N ILE A 181 -16.70 13.33 2.04
CA ILE A 181 -15.81 14.46 2.21
C ILE A 181 -16.30 15.37 3.36
N GLU A 182 -17.58 15.65 3.42
CA GLU A 182 -18.16 16.46 4.49
C GLU A 182 -17.99 15.83 5.87
N SER A 183 -18.19 14.52 5.98
CA SER A 183 -17.94 13.75 7.20
C SER A 183 -16.48 13.84 7.66
N ILE A 184 -15.54 13.79 6.72
CA ILE A 184 -14.10 13.94 7.01
C ILE A 184 -13.79 15.36 7.46
N ILE A 185 -14.34 16.38 6.77
CA ILE A 185 -14.15 17.79 7.13
C ILE A 185 -14.69 18.07 8.55
N GLU A 186 -15.84 17.52 8.87
CA GLU A 186 -16.41 17.63 10.23
C GLU A 186 -15.48 16.99 11.27
N ALA A 187 -14.98 15.79 10.99
CA ALA A 187 -14.06 15.08 11.88
C ALA A 187 -12.75 15.86 12.11
N ILE A 188 -12.19 16.49 11.06
CA ILE A 188 -11.00 17.34 11.14
C ILE A 188 -11.26 18.54 12.06
N LYS A 189 -12.41 19.21 11.91
CA LYS A 189 -12.80 20.35 12.75
C LYS A 189 -13.03 19.91 14.20
N MET A 190 -13.68 18.77 14.43
CA MET A 190 -13.90 18.22 15.77
C MET A 190 -12.57 17.85 16.46
N ALA A 191 -11.58 17.44 15.70
CA ALA A 191 -10.23 17.19 16.22
C ALA A 191 -9.44 18.47 16.52
N GLY A 192 -10.01 19.66 16.25
CA GLY A 192 -9.38 20.96 16.49
C GLY A 192 -8.43 21.40 15.37
N TYR A 193 -8.46 20.73 14.22
CA TYR A 193 -7.62 21.06 13.07
C TYR A 193 -8.39 21.86 12.01
N LYS A 194 -7.64 22.51 11.12
CA LYS A 194 -8.22 23.25 9.98
C LYS A 194 -8.16 22.38 8.73
N PRO A 195 -9.32 22.04 8.11
CA PRO A 195 -9.32 21.40 6.80
C PRO A 195 -8.88 22.42 5.75
N GLY A 196 -8.19 21.96 4.71
CA GLY A 196 -7.83 22.78 3.58
C GLY A 196 -6.40 22.62 3.12
N ARG A 197 -6.11 23.29 2.03
CA ARG A 197 -4.85 23.24 1.32
C ARG A 197 -3.89 24.23 1.96
N LYS A 198 -2.89 23.78 2.71
CA LYS A 198 -1.67 24.55 2.89
C LYS A 198 -0.67 24.11 1.83
N CYS A 199 -0.78 24.71 0.63
CA CYS A 199 0.39 24.95 -0.20
C CYS A 199 0.96 26.30 0.29
N GLU A 200 1.62 26.32 1.42
CA GLU A 200 2.60 27.37 1.67
C GLU A 200 3.88 26.87 1.02
N GLY A 201 4.27 27.52 -0.06
CA GLY A 201 5.63 27.47 -0.56
C GLY A 201 6.51 27.91 0.61
N GLY A 202 7.39 27.03 1.06
CA GLY A 202 8.51 27.46 1.87
C GLY A 202 9.41 28.30 0.97
N ASP A 203 9.76 29.46 1.45
CA ASP A 203 10.91 30.23 1.00
C ASP A 203 12.19 29.41 1.17
#